data_fccd20e1333a5e0debf8de0ceffca682
#
_entry.id   fccd20e1333a5e0debf8de0ceffca682
#
_cell.length_a   1.000
_cell.length_b   1.000
_cell.length_c   1.000
_cell.angle_alpha   90.00
_cell.angle_beta   90.00
_cell.angle_gamma   90.00
#
_symmetry.space_group_name_H-M   'P 1'
#
loop_
_entity.id
_entity.type
_entity.pdbx_description
1 polymer ?
#
loop_
_entity_poly.entity_id
_entity_poly.type
_entity_poly.pdbx_seq_one_letter_code
_entity_poly.pdbx_strand_id
1 'polypeptide(L)' 'MTNILKFDFLLDLRGVPCPLNFVKTKIQLDKMLNGQTLEVWLDPGEAIESVPPSVIEEGHKVLFQEAIENYFKVLIKKL' A
#
# COMPACT_ATOMS: atom_id res chain seq x y z
N MET A 1 -10.59 -14.88 18.22
CA MET A 1 -9.34 -14.38 18.31
C MET A 1 -9.07 -13.23 17.36
N THR A 2 -8.40 -12.32 17.75
CA THR A 2 -8.29 -11.11 17.01
C THR A 2 -6.93 -10.94 16.41
N ASN A 3 -6.91 -10.49 15.20
CA ASN A 3 -5.67 -10.20 14.55
C ASN A 3 -5.52 -8.70 14.44
N ILE A 4 -4.63 -8.13 15.20
CA ILE A 4 -4.51 -6.68 15.25
C ILE A 4 -3.87 -6.11 14.01
N LEU A 5 -3.19 -6.94 13.22
CA LEU A 5 -2.60 -6.48 11.96
C LEU A 5 -3.50 -6.76 10.78
N LYS A 6 -4.77 -6.72 11.04
CA LYS A 6 -5.77 -7.03 10.05
C LYS A 6 -5.81 -5.98 8.95
N PHE A 7 -6.00 -6.45 7.74
CA PHE A 7 -6.22 -5.57 6.60
C PHE A 7 -7.42 -6.12 5.83
N ASP A 8 -8.03 -5.23 5.06
CA ASP A 8 -9.23 -5.62 4.30
C ASP A 8 -8.89 -6.15 2.92
N PHE A 9 -7.82 -5.64 2.33
CA PHE A 9 -7.41 -6.02 0.98
C PHE A 9 -5.91 -6.15 0.90
N LEU A 10 -5.45 -7.01 0.00
CA LEU A 10 -4.02 -7.23 -0.24
C LEU A 10 -3.73 -7.00 -1.72
N LEU A 11 -2.66 -6.27 -1.99
CA LEU A 11 -2.23 -5.99 -3.35
C LEU A 11 -0.74 -6.26 -3.48
N ASP A 12 -0.39 -7.28 -4.22
CA ASP A 12 1.01 -7.64 -4.42
C ASP A 12 1.52 -6.95 -5.69
N LEU A 13 2.36 -5.94 -5.48
CA LEU A 13 2.89 -5.15 -6.59
C LEU A 13 4.38 -5.40 -6.81
N ARG A 14 4.89 -6.50 -6.29
CA ARG A 14 6.29 -6.84 -6.54
C ARG A 14 6.47 -7.08 -8.03
N GLY A 15 7.54 -6.51 -8.59
CA GLY A 15 7.83 -6.62 -10.01
C GLY A 15 7.05 -5.69 -10.90
N VAL A 16 6.20 -4.84 -10.34
CA VAL A 16 5.41 -3.89 -11.13
C VAL A 16 6.17 -2.56 -11.21
N PRO A 17 6.45 -2.08 -12.42
CA PRO A 17 7.24 -0.85 -12.57
C PRO A 17 6.46 0.40 -12.21
N CYS A 18 7.19 1.44 -11.90
CA CYS A 18 6.65 2.77 -11.67
C CYS A 18 6.34 3.41 -13.02
N PRO A 19 5.23 4.11 -13.19
CA PRO A 19 4.25 4.50 -12.18
C PRO A 19 3.06 3.55 -12.09
N LEU A 20 3.13 2.42 -12.75
CA LEU A 20 2.00 1.48 -12.78
C LEU A 20 1.66 0.97 -11.39
N ASN A 21 2.69 0.80 -10.53
CA ASN A 21 2.44 0.36 -9.16
C ASN A 21 1.55 1.35 -8.42
N PHE A 22 1.80 2.65 -8.55
CA PHE A 22 0.95 3.64 -7.91
C PHE A 22 -0.44 3.66 -8.52
N VAL A 23 -0.54 3.53 -9.84
CA VAL A 23 -1.84 3.52 -10.52
C VAL A 23 -2.70 2.37 -10.01
N LYS A 24 -2.11 1.19 -9.88
CA LYS A 24 -2.86 0.04 -9.38
C LYS A 24 -3.28 0.25 -7.92
N THR A 25 -2.43 0.85 -7.12
CA THR A 25 -2.77 1.17 -5.73
C THR A 25 -3.94 2.14 -5.66
N LYS A 26 -3.89 3.19 -6.48
CA LYS A 26 -4.94 4.19 -6.51
C LYS A 26 -6.27 3.59 -6.94
N ILE A 27 -6.27 2.76 -7.96
CA ILE A 27 -7.49 2.13 -8.42
C ILE A 27 -8.09 1.26 -7.31
N GLN A 28 -7.26 0.51 -6.60
CA GLN A 28 -7.75 -0.33 -5.51
C GLN A 28 -8.32 0.52 -4.38
N LEU A 29 -7.64 1.61 -4.02
CA LEU A 29 -8.12 2.50 -2.97
C LEU A 29 -9.46 3.12 -3.35
N ASP A 30 -9.64 3.48 -4.62
CA ASP A 30 -10.88 4.09 -5.08
C ASP A 30 -12.07 3.14 -4.95
N LYS A 31 -11.81 1.84 -4.95
CA LYS A 31 -12.88 0.84 -4.80
C LYS A 31 -13.22 0.56 -3.35
N MET A 32 -12.42 1.06 -2.42
CA MET A 32 -12.59 0.75 -1.01
C MET A 32 -13.44 1.80 -0.31
N LEU A 33 -13.98 1.41 0.83
CA LEU A 33 -14.74 2.33 1.67
C LEU A 33 -13.82 3.05 2.63
N ASN A 34 -14.24 4.24 3.06
CA ASN A 34 -13.45 5.01 4.01
C ASN A 34 -13.20 4.18 5.27
N GLY A 35 -11.96 4.20 5.73
CA GLY A 35 -11.57 3.48 6.92
C GLY A 35 -11.09 2.07 6.67
N GLN A 36 -11.27 1.55 5.47
CA GLN A 36 -10.73 0.23 5.15
C GLN A 36 -9.23 0.30 4.94
N THR A 37 -8.57 -0.83 5.10
CA THR A 37 -7.11 -0.89 5.00
C THR A 37 -6.68 -1.75 3.83
N LEU A 38 -5.57 -1.37 3.24
CA LEU A 38 -4.98 -2.07 2.10
C LEU A 38 -3.52 -2.37 2.42
N GLU A 39 -3.16 -3.64 2.34
CA GLU A 39 -1.76 -4.02 2.47
C GLU A 39 -1.16 -4.12 1.08
N VAL A 40 -0.08 -3.40 0.85
CA VAL A 40 0.59 -3.36 -0.45
C VAL A 40 2.02 -3.86 -0.30
N TRP A 41 2.43 -4.74 -1.19
CA TRP A 41 3.80 -5.25 -1.21
C TRP A 41 4.55 -4.56 -2.34
N LEU A 42 5.65 -3.90 -1.99
CA LEU A 42 6.42 -3.08 -2.92
C LEU A 42 7.87 -3.52 -2.96
N ASP A 43 8.47 -3.44 -4.14
CA ASP A 43 9.89 -3.71 -4.26
C ASP A 43 10.73 -2.65 -3.56
N PRO A 44 11.94 -3.02 -3.12
CA PRO A 44 12.87 -2.01 -2.60
C PRO A 44 13.25 -1.03 -3.69
N GLY A 45 13.71 0.14 -3.27
CA GLY A 45 14.16 1.15 -4.21
C GLY A 45 13.05 2.10 -4.59
N GLU A 46 12.84 2.27 -5.88
CA GLU A 46 11.93 3.30 -6.37
C GLU A 46 10.49 3.10 -5.90
N ALA A 47 10.03 1.87 -5.88
CA ALA A 47 8.64 1.61 -5.51
C ALA A 47 8.35 2.04 -4.08
N ILE A 48 9.18 1.60 -3.12
CA ILE A 48 8.93 1.94 -1.73
C ILE A 48 9.18 3.41 -1.45
N GLU A 49 10.01 4.06 -2.28
CA GLU A 49 10.30 5.47 -2.09
C GLU A 49 9.22 6.37 -2.65
N SER A 50 8.51 5.93 -3.68
CA SER A 50 7.55 6.80 -4.37
C SER A 50 6.08 6.52 -4.02
N VAL A 51 5.71 5.26 -3.81
CA VAL A 51 4.29 4.96 -3.62
C VAL A 51 3.73 5.50 -2.31
N PRO A 52 4.38 5.31 -1.14
CA PRO A 52 3.80 5.85 0.09
C PRO A 52 3.60 7.37 0.08
N PRO A 53 4.58 8.18 -0.34
CA PRO A 53 4.32 9.62 -0.41
C PRO A 53 3.18 9.96 -1.34
N SER A 54 3.04 9.23 -2.43
CA SER A 54 1.99 9.51 -3.40
C SER A 54 0.60 9.23 -2.83
N VAL A 55 0.44 8.14 -2.08
CA VAL A 55 -0.87 7.86 -1.49
C VAL A 55 -1.20 8.87 -0.39
N ILE A 56 -0.20 9.37 0.32
CA ILE A 56 -0.41 10.42 1.31
C ILE A 56 -0.90 11.68 0.62
N GLU A 57 -0.32 12.02 -0.52
CA GLU A 57 -0.75 13.18 -1.30
C GLU A 57 -2.18 13.05 -1.76
N GLU A 58 -2.64 11.82 -2.02
CA GLU A 58 -4.02 11.60 -2.42
C GLU A 58 -5.00 11.66 -1.25
N GLY A 59 -4.50 11.88 -0.05
CA GLY A 59 -5.36 12.04 1.10
C GLY A 59 -5.51 10.81 1.97
N HIS A 60 -4.77 9.77 1.67
CA HIS A 60 -4.85 8.53 2.47
C HIS A 60 -3.76 8.51 3.52
N LYS A 61 -3.79 7.52 4.39
CA LYS A 61 -2.85 7.45 5.49
C LYS A 61 -2.04 6.15 5.42
N VAL A 62 -0.73 6.28 5.59
CA VAL A 62 0.14 5.12 5.71
C VAL A 62 0.27 4.77 7.19
N LEU A 63 -0.24 3.61 7.58
CA LEU A 63 -0.24 3.22 8.98
C LEU A 63 1.10 2.69 9.42
N PHE A 64 1.74 1.87 8.57
CA PHE A 64 3.11 1.46 8.85
C PHE A 64 3.74 0.89 7.59
N GLN A 65 5.06 0.77 7.64
CA GLN A 65 5.85 0.13 6.62
C GLN A 65 6.79 -0.86 7.29
N GLU A 66 6.98 -2.00 6.67
CA GLU A 66 7.84 -3.04 7.25
C GLU A 66 8.70 -3.65 6.16
N ALA A 67 10.01 -3.72 6.41
CA ALA A 67 10.91 -4.37 5.48
C ALA A 67 10.84 -5.88 5.70
N ILE A 68 10.47 -6.60 4.66
CA ILE A 68 10.54 -8.06 4.64
C ILE A 68 11.82 -8.39 3.87
N GLU A 69 12.21 -9.62 3.79
CA GLU A 69 13.52 -9.99 3.24
C GLU A 69 13.90 -9.24 1.98
N ASN A 70 13.03 -9.25 0.97
CA ASN A 70 13.35 -8.64 -0.30
C ASN A 70 12.22 -7.79 -0.85
N TYR A 71 11.33 -7.33 0.02
CA TYR A 71 10.27 -6.41 -0.38
C TYR A 71 9.79 -5.66 0.85
N PHE A 72 8.89 -4.69 0.64
CA PHE A 72 8.31 -3.90 1.73
C PHE A 72 6.81 -4.11 1.79
N LYS A 73 6.32 -4.22 3.01
CA LYS A 73 4.90 -4.32 3.28
C LYS A 73 4.43 -2.97 3.80
N VAL A 74 3.43 -2.40 3.15
CA VAL A 74 2.91 -1.07 3.51
C VAL A 74 1.42 -1.21 3.78
N LEU A 75 0.98 -0.71 4.94
CA LEU A 75 -0.43 -0.75 5.28
C LEU A 75 -1.01 0.65 5.13
N ILE A 76 -2.02 0.78 4.28
CA ILE A 76 -2.62 2.06 3.93
C ILE A 76 -4.06 2.08 4.38
N LYS A 77 -4.48 3.19 4.99
CA LYS A 77 -5.87 3.37 5.37
C LYS A 77 -6.53 4.33 4.41
N LYS A 78 -7.65 3.91 3.85
CA LYS A 78 -8.44 4.73 2.94
C LYS A 78 -9.14 5.84 3.73
N LEU A 79 -8.97 7.07 3.32
CA LEU A 79 -9.64 8.20 3.95
C LEU A 79 -10.60 8.91 3.01
#